data_f428e17d6d5e58d25d7bd5a84629c085
#
_entry.id   f428e17d6d5e58d25d7bd5a84629c085
#
_cell.length_a   1.000
_cell.length_b   1.000
_cell.length_c   1.000
_cell.angle_alpha   90.00
_cell.angle_beta   90.00
_cell.angle_gamma   90.00
#
_symmetry.space_group_name_H-M   'P 1'
#
loop_
_entity.id
_entity.type
_entity.pdbx_description
1 polymer ?
#
loop_
_entity_poly.entity_id
_entity_poly.type
_entity_poly.pdbx_seq_one_letter_code
_entity_poly.pdbx_strand_id
1 'polypeptide(L)'
;MIFNTKKEKKYTFIESGEGHPMVLLHGLMGGLSNFDKMITYFSERGYKVYVPQLPIYDLPVLNTNLTSIAKYVARFIKDKIGQPVTLIGNSMGGHIGLILTLANPELVHSLVLTGSSGLYEKSFGETFPRRGDRDYIKKKTEEVFFDPKVATDELVDEVFAVVNDRMKGIKTVLLAKSAIKHNMLHDLPKIQQPTCIIWGKQD
;
A
#
# COMPACT_ATOMS: atom_id res chain seq x y z
N MET A 1 -8.85 -12.83 7.84
CA MET A 1 -7.89 -12.00 8.61
C MET A 1 -7.74 -12.60 10.00
N ILE A 2 -6.49 -12.93 10.38
CA ILE A 2 -6.17 -13.62 11.64
C ILE A 2 -6.05 -12.61 12.80
N PHE A 3 -5.70 -11.35 12.50
CA PHE A 3 -5.43 -10.32 13.50
C PHE A 3 -6.61 -9.36 13.65
N ASN A 4 -6.88 -8.96 14.89
CA ASN A 4 -7.90 -7.95 15.20
C ASN A 4 -7.37 -6.55 14.90
N THR A 5 -8.23 -5.71 14.33
CA THR A 5 -7.94 -4.29 14.14
C THR A 5 -8.18 -3.51 15.44
N LYS A 6 -7.27 -2.59 15.74
CA LYS A 6 -7.43 -1.57 16.77
C LYS A 6 -7.92 -0.27 16.13
N LYS A 7 -8.79 0.44 16.82
CA LYS A 7 -9.23 1.78 16.41
C LYS A 7 -8.88 2.78 17.51
N GLU A 8 -7.98 3.71 17.20
CA GLU A 8 -7.57 4.74 18.12
C GLU A 8 -7.56 6.11 17.43
N LYS A 9 -8.36 7.05 17.98
CA LYS A 9 -8.59 8.36 17.38
C LYS A 9 -9.04 8.19 15.91
N LYS A 10 -8.26 8.70 14.95
CA LYS A 10 -8.51 8.61 13.51
C LYS A 10 -7.85 7.41 12.81
N TYR A 11 -7.14 6.56 13.56
CA TYR A 11 -6.37 5.45 13.00
C TYR A 11 -7.07 4.13 13.25
N THR A 12 -7.18 3.32 12.21
CA THR A 12 -7.50 1.88 12.28
C THR A 12 -6.25 1.14 11.83
N PHE A 13 -5.78 0.17 12.61
CA PHE A 13 -4.53 -0.55 12.34
C PHE A 13 -4.48 -1.90 13.03
N ILE A 14 -3.62 -2.78 12.55
CA ILE A 14 -3.19 -3.99 13.26
C ILE A 14 -1.89 -3.66 13.99
N GLU A 15 -1.72 -4.19 15.19
CA GLU A 15 -0.49 -4.13 15.97
C GLU A 15 -0.23 -5.50 16.60
N SER A 16 0.99 -6.04 16.41
CA SER A 16 1.38 -7.35 16.94
C SER A 16 2.88 -7.40 17.23
N GLY A 17 3.25 -8.17 18.26
CA GLY A 17 4.65 -8.37 18.67
C GLY A 17 5.21 -7.23 19.50
N GLU A 18 6.50 -7.37 19.84
CA GLU A 18 7.30 -6.42 20.61
C GLU A 18 8.68 -6.25 19.98
N GLY A 19 9.37 -5.13 20.26
CA GLY A 19 10.72 -4.86 19.77
C GLY A 19 10.78 -3.77 18.71
N HIS A 20 11.65 -3.94 17.71
CA HIS A 20 11.88 -2.90 16.69
C HIS A 20 10.62 -2.63 15.85
N PRO A 21 10.18 -1.36 15.72
CA PRO A 21 8.95 -1.05 15.00
C PRO A 21 9.09 -1.25 13.49
N MET A 22 8.09 -1.93 12.93
CA MET A 22 7.96 -2.22 11.51
C MET A 22 6.57 -1.79 11.04
N VAL A 23 6.50 -1.03 9.95
CA VAL A 23 5.24 -0.57 9.35
C VAL A 23 5.07 -1.20 7.98
N LEU A 24 3.94 -1.86 7.74
CA LEU A 24 3.60 -2.50 6.47
C LEU A 24 2.54 -1.68 5.73
N LEU A 25 2.81 -1.32 4.47
CA LEU A 25 1.94 -0.51 3.61
C LEU A 25 1.45 -1.32 2.41
N HIS A 26 0.13 -1.50 2.29
CA HIS A 26 -0.49 -2.27 1.21
C HIS A 26 -0.63 -1.48 -0.10
N GLY A 27 -0.86 -2.20 -1.20
CA GLY A 27 -1.14 -1.64 -2.52
C GLY A 27 -2.57 -1.08 -2.65
N LEU A 28 -2.90 -0.57 -3.85
CA LEU A 28 -4.16 0.13 -4.12
C LEU A 28 -5.41 -0.72 -3.88
N MET A 29 -5.37 -1.99 -4.30
CA MET A 29 -6.46 -2.97 -4.09
C MET A 29 -6.16 -3.92 -2.95
N GLY A 30 -5.12 -3.66 -2.15
CA GLY A 30 -4.74 -4.49 -1.02
C GLY A 30 -5.48 -4.10 0.26
N GLY A 31 -5.46 -5.03 1.21
CA GLY A 31 -6.02 -4.85 2.54
C GLY A 31 -5.06 -5.30 3.64
N LEU A 32 -5.50 -5.18 4.87
CA LEU A 32 -4.70 -5.57 6.06
C LEU A 32 -4.36 -7.06 6.07
N SER A 33 -5.25 -7.91 5.54
CA SER A 33 -5.09 -9.37 5.47
C SER A 33 -3.96 -9.82 4.55
N ASN A 34 -3.49 -8.98 3.62
CA ASN A 34 -2.38 -9.31 2.73
C ASN A 34 -1.08 -9.61 3.50
N PHE A 35 -0.98 -9.15 4.74
CA PHE A 35 0.22 -9.25 5.55
C PHE A 35 0.13 -10.27 6.68
N ASP A 36 -0.93 -11.09 6.78
CA ASP A 36 -1.13 -12.03 7.89
C ASP A 36 0.12 -12.90 8.16
N LYS A 37 0.74 -13.46 7.11
CA LYS A 37 1.98 -14.26 7.25
C LYS A 37 3.18 -13.43 7.71
N MET A 38 3.33 -12.21 7.21
CA MET A 38 4.42 -11.31 7.59
C MET A 38 4.26 -10.84 9.04
N ILE A 39 3.03 -10.50 9.44
CA ILE A 39 2.74 -10.12 10.83
C ILE A 39 3.16 -11.25 11.77
N THR A 40 2.68 -12.48 11.52
CA THR A 40 3.04 -13.66 12.34
C THR A 40 4.56 -13.84 12.39
N TYR A 41 5.20 -13.88 11.22
CA TYR A 41 6.64 -14.17 11.15
C TYR A 41 7.49 -13.14 11.91
N PHE A 42 7.26 -11.87 11.70
CA PHE A 42 8.09 -10.81 12.29
C PHE A 42 7.75 -10.52 13.74
N SER A 43 6.47 -10.63 14.14
CA SER A 43 6.08 -10.42 15.54
C SER A 43 6.68 -11.44 16.51
N GLU A 44 7.02 -12.64 16.03
CA GLU A 44 7.70 -13.69 16.79
C GLU A 44 9.23 -13.52 16.82
N ARG A 45 9.77 -12.53 16.10
CA ARG A 45 11.23 -12.36 15.88
C ARG A 45 11.76 -10.98 16.28
N GLY A 46 11.17 -10.39 17.32
CA GLY A 46 11.64 -9.14 17.90
C GLY A 46 11.25 -7.89 17.12
N TYR A 47 10.16 -7.98 16.35
CA TYR A 47 9.58 -6.81 15.69
C TYR A 47 8.20 -6.50 16.25
N LYS A 48 7.94 -5.23 16.46
CA LYS A 48 6.60 -4.73 16.70
C LYS A 48 5.99 -4.26 15.38
N VAL A 49 5.10 -5.08 14.83
CA VAL A 49 4.54 -4.89 13.48
C VAL A 49 3.27 -4.05 13.56
N TYR A 50 3.21 -3.01 12.73
CA TYR A 50 2.06 -2.15 12.55
C TYR A 50 1.57 -2.20 11.10
N VAL A 51 0.27 -2.37 10.90
CA VAL A 51 -0.35 -2.30 9.57
C VAL A 51 -1.48 -1.27 9.61
N PRO A 52 -1.20 0.01 9.29
CA PRO A 52 -2.25 1.02 9.25
C PRO A 52 -3.18 0.79 8.05
N GLN A 53 -4.48 0.91 8.28
CA GLN A 53 -5.45 1.02 7.20
C GLN A 53 -5.22 2.35 6.48
N LEU A 54 -4.80 2.29 5.23
CA LEU A 54 -4.59 3.48 4.43
C LEU A 54 -5.95 4.12 4.08
N PRO A 55 -6.11 5.45 4.20
CA PRO A 55 -7.39 6.14 3.97
C PRO A 55 -7.70 6.33 2.48
N ILE A 56 -7.55 5.26 1.68
CA ILE A 56 -7.68 5.28 0.23
C ILE A 56 -9.06 5.82 -0.19
N TYR A 57 -10.11 5.36 0.50
CA TYR A 57 -11.50 5.72 0.20
C TYR A 57 -12.11 6.73 1.18
N ASP A 58 -11.36 7.15 2.22
CA ASP A 58 -11.88 8.05 3.26
C ASP A 58 -11.47 9.52 3.02
N LEU A 59 -10.41 9.75 2.24
CA LEU A 59 -9.96 11.10 1.92
C LEU A 59 -11.00 11.87 1.07
N PRO A 60 -11.15 13.19 1.27
CA PRO A 60 -11.88 14.03 0.34
C PRO A 60 -11.30 13.91 -1.07
N VAL A 61 -12.15 14.00 -2.11
CA VAL A 61 -11.76 13.82 -3.52
C VAL A 61 -10.55 14.71 -3.90
N LEU A 62 -10.53 15.96 -3.48
CA LEU A 62 -9.44 16.91 -3.77
C LEU A 62 -8.11 16.53 -3.10
N ASN A 63 -8.16 15.74 -2.04
CA ASN A 63 -7.00 15.29 -1.28
C ASN A 63 -6.62 13.83 -1.57
N THR A 64 -7.31 13.18 -2.52
CA THR A 64 -7.03 11.79 -2.90
C THR A 64 -5.80 11.72 -3.81
N ASN A 65 -4.63 11.65 -3.20
CA ASN A 65 -3.32 11.53 -3.87
C ASN A 65 -2.29 10.86 -2.94
N LEU A 66 -1.20 10.37 -3.51
CA LEU A 66 -0.16 9.63 -2.76
C LEU A 66 0.51 10.47 -1.67
N THR A 67 0.75 11.75 -1.93
CA THR A 67 1.36 12.66 -0.94
C THR A 67 0.48 12.82 0.30
N SER A 68 -0.84 12.88 0.13
CA SER A 68 -1.78 12.96 1.27
C SER A 68 -1.77 11.68 2.10
N ILE A 69 -1.67 10.51 1.45
CA ILE A 69 -1.54 9.22 2.15
C ILE A 69 -0.18 9.12 2.85
N ALA A 70 0.91 9.54 2.21
CA ALA A 70 2.23 9.58 2.84
C ALA A 70 2.24 10.46 4.10
N LYS A 71 1.60 11.64 4.05
CA LYS A 71 1.41 12.51 5.22
C LYS A 71 0.59 11.85 6.33
N TYR A 72 -0.44 11.07 5.97
CA TYR A 72 -1.21 10.31 6.95
C TYR A 72 -0.34 9.27 7.65
N VAL A 73 0.46 8.50 6.90
CA VAL A 73 1.38 7.49 7.47
C VAL A 73 2.46 8.15 8.32
N ALA A 74 3.04 9.27 7.89
CA ALA A 74 4.01 10.02 8.69
C ALA A 74 3.43 10.46 10.05
N ARG A 75 2.19 10.96 10.07
CA ARG A 75 1.49 11.31 11.31
C ARG A 75 1.20 10.07 12.14
N PHE A 76 0.81 8.95 11.54
CA PHE A 76 0.61 7.69 12.23
C PHE A 76 1.90 7.26 12.96
N ILE A 77 3.05 7.30 12.30
CA ILE A 77 4.34 6.95 12.90
C ILE A 77 4.65 7.90 14.07
N LYS A 78 4.49 9.20 13.89
CA LYS A 78 4.73 10.21 14.96
C LYS A 78 3.79 10.03 16.15
N ASP A 79 2.50 9.84 15.90
CA ASP A 79 1.46 9.82 16.94
C ASP A 79 1.40 8.49 17.71
N LYS A 80 1.73 7.36 17.07
CA LYS A 80 1.53 6.01 17.61
C LYS A 80 2.82 5.27 17.94
N ILE A 81 3.90 5.54 17.24
CA ILE A 81 5.16 4.81 17.37
C ILE A 81 6.22 5.67 18.04
N GLY A 82 6.38 6.92 17.61
CA GLY A 82 7.26 7.91 18.23
C GLY A 82 8.76 7.68 18.01
N GLN A 83 9.14 6.77 17.11
CA GLN A 83 10.54 6.46 16.78
C GLN A 83 10.66 6.03 15.31
N PRO A 84 11.88 6.05 14.71
CA PRO A 84 12.09 5.60 13.33
C PRO A 84 11.72 4.13 13.13
N VAL A 85 11.11 3.80 12.00
CA VAL A 85 10.58 2.47 11.69
C VAL A 85 11.32 1.81 10.53
N THR A 86 11.33 0.48 10.47
CA THR A 86 11.49 -0.25 9.22
C THR A 86 10.18 -0.17 8.44
N LEU A 87 10.21 0.43 7.26
CA LEU A 87 9.03 0.63 6.42
C LEU A 87 9.04 -0.37 5.27
N ILE A 88 8.03 -1.20 5.17
CA ILE A 88 7.87 -2.18 4.09
C ILE A 88 6.64 -1.79 3.27
N GLY A 89 6.83 -1.55 1.97
CA GLY A 89 5.75 -1.16 1.08
C GLY A 89 5.65 -2.06 -0.16
N ASN A 90 4.41 -2.49 -0.43
CA ASN A 90 4.09 -3.24 -1.64
C ASN A 90 3.36 -2.35 -2.64
N SER A 91 3.79 -2.39 -3.92
CA SER A 91 3.15 -1.65 -5.01
C SER A 91 2.99 -0.15 -4.66
N MET A 92 1.77 0.40 -4.65
CA MET A 92 1.47 1.77 -4.21
C MET A 92 1.98 2.04 -2.78
N GLY A 93 1.97 1.04 -1.89
CA GLY A 93 2.51 1.17 -0.53
C GLY A 93 4.01 1.47 -0.54
N GLY A 94 4.77 0.87 -1.47
CA GLY A 94 6.18 1.17 -1.68
C GLY A 94 6.40 2.60 -2.17
N HIS A 95 5.59 3.07 -3.11
CA HIS A 95 5.63 4.45 -3.59
C HIS A 95 5.33 5.47 -2.47
N ILE A 96 4.32 5.18 -1.65
CA ILE A 96 4.02 5.98 -0.45
C ILE A 96 5.22 5.99 0.50
N GLY A 97 5.88 4.83 0.68
CA GLY A 97 7.09 4.70 1.48
C GLY A 97 8.24 5.58 0.97
N LEU A 98 8.48 5.60 -0.34
CA LEU A 98 9.48 6.46 -0.98
C LEU A 98 9.17 7.96 -0.74
N ILE A 99 7.93 8.39 -0.97
CA ILE A 99 7.50 9.78 -0.75
C ILE A 99 7.68 10.16 0.73
N LEU A 100 7.29 9.27 1.66
CA LEU A 100 7.42 9.50 3.09
C LEU A 100 8.88 9.64 3.49
N THR A 101 9.74 8.73 3.02
CA THR A 101 11.18 8.71 3.34
C THR A 101 11.87 9.99 2.88
N LEU A 102 11.55 10.50 1.69
CA LEU A 102 12.09 11.77 1.20
C LEU A 102 11.61 12.98 2.01
N ALA A 103 10.33 12.97 2.40
CA ALA A 103 9.73 14.10 3.10
C ALA A 103 10.03 14.12 4.62
N ASN A 104 10.29 12.96 5.21
CA ASN A 104 10.50 12.76 6.63
C ASN A 104 11.57 11.67 6.87
N PRO A 105 12.83 11.88 6.45
CA PRO A 105 13.89 10.86 6.55
C PRO A 105 14.13 10.41 7.99
N GLU A 106 13.87 11.27 8.97
CA GLU A 106 14.01 10.98 10.40
C GLU A 106 13.02 9.93 10.92
N LEU A 107 11.94 9.65 10.18
CA LEU A 107 10.95 8.64 10.58
C LEU A 107 11.24 7.23 10.05
N VAL A 108 12.20 7.11 9.14
CA VAL A 108 12.48 5.84 8.45
C VAL A 108 13.90 5.38 8.74
N HIS A 109 14.02 4.27 9.47
CA HIS A 109 15.29 3.62 9.74
C HIS A 109 15.80 2.87 8.51
N SER A 110 14.92 2.11 7.87
CA SER A 110 15.21 1.35 6.65
C SER A 110 13.96 1.14 5.82
N LEU A 111 14.13 0.90 4.52
CA LEU A 111 13.04 0.77 3.56
C LEU A 111 13.13 -0.59 2.85
N VAL A 112 12.00 -1.29 2.73
CA VAL A 112 11.86 -2.50 1.93
C VAL A 112 10.76 -2.28 0.90
N LEU A 113 11.10 -2.44 -0.37
CA LEU A 113 10.20 -2.24 -1.52
C LEU A 113 9.91 -3.59 -2.17
N THR A 114 8.64 -3.94 -2.27
CA THR A 114 8.21 -5.18 -2.94
C THR A 114 7.29 -4.84 -4.12
N GLY A 115 7.73 -5.10 -5.37
CA GLY A 115 6.99 -4.72 -6.59
C GLY A 115 6.48 -3.28 -6.54
N SER A 116 7.35 -2.32 -6.15
CA SER A 116 6.94 -0.94 -5.85
C SER A 116 6.63 -0.16 -7.13
N SER A 117 5.52 0.58 -7.14
CA SER A 117 5.33 1.67 -8.09
C SER A 117 6.26 2.86 -7.79
N GLY A 118 6.37 3.81 -8.72
CA GLY A 118 7.13 5.05 -8.52
C GLY A 118 8.08 5.46 -9.64
N LEU A 119 8.34 4.58 -10.63
CA LEU A 119 9.19 4.88 -11.78
C LEU A 119 8.43 4.86 -13.09
N TYR A 120 7.90 3.72 -13.45
CA TYR A 120 7.21 3.51 -14.71
C TYR A 120 5.85 2.87 -14.47
N GLU A 121 4.81 3.67 -14.67
CA GLU A 121 3.44 3.21 -14.48
C GLU A 121 2.73 3.17 -15.83
N LYS A 122 2.20 2.01 -16.21
CA LYS A 122 1.30 1.91 -17.35
C LYS A 122 0.01 2.68 -17.03
N SER A 123 -0.54 3.37 -18.03
CA SER A 123 -1.82 4.05 -17.89
C SER A 123 -2.92 3.08 -17.47
N PHE A 124 -3.60 3.36 -16.37
CA PHE A 124 -4.80 2.63 -15.96
C PHE A 124 -6.04 3.00 -16.82
N GLY A 125 -5.90 3.94 -17.77
CA GLY A 125 -7.02 4.49 -18.55
C GLY A 125 -7.82 3.47 -19.36
N GLU A 126 -7.20 2.35 -19.70
CA GLU A 126 -7.84 1.26 -20.44
C GLU A 126 -8.26 0.08 -19.55
N THR A 127 -8.03 0.15 -18.25
CA THR A 127 -8.06 -1.01 -17.35
C THR A 127 -9.46 -1.46 -16.98
N PHE A 128 -10.47 -0.58 -16.97
CA PHE A 128 -11.83 -0.94 -16.56
C PHE A 128 -12.95 -0.41 -17.47
N PRO A 129 -12.85 -0.51 -18.81
CA PRO A 129 -13.92 -0.04 -19.70
C PRO A 129 -15.24 -0.85 -19.50
N ARG A 130 -15.15 -2.08 -18.98
CA ARG A 130 -16.28 -2.99 -18.73
C ARG A 130 -16.45 -3.29 -17.25
N ARG A 131 -16.51 -2.25 -16.41
CA ARG A 131 -16.61 -2.42 -14.95
C ARG A 131 -17.82 -3.24 -14.47
N GLY A 132 -18.91 -3.28 -15.26
CA GLY A 132 -20.11 -4.10 -14.97
C GLY A 132 -20.00 -5.57 -15.38
N ASP A 133 -18.92 -5.97 -16.04
CA ASP A 133 -18.67 -7.33 -16.49
C ASP A 133 -17.70 -8.01 -15.49
N ARG A 134 -18.25 -8.91 -14.66
CA ARG A 134 -17.50 -9.61 -13.63
C ARG A 134 -16.40 -10.50 -14.21
N ASP A 135 -16.65 -11.16 -15.35
CA ASP A 135 -15.68 -12.05 -15.97
C ASP A 135 -14.50 -11.25 -16.53
N TYR A 136 -14.77 -10.06 -17.09
CA TYR A 136 -13.73 -9.13 -17.46
C TYR A 136 -12.89 -8.68 -16.26
N ILE A 137 -13.52 -8.34 -15.14
CA ILE A 137 -12.82 -7.96 -13.90
C ILE A 137 -12.00 -9.14 -13.37
N LYS A 138 -12.55 -10.37 -13.39
CA LYS A 138 -11.82 -11.58 -13.00
C LYS A 138 -10.54 -11.73 -13.80
N LYS A 139 -10.63 -11.69 -15.14
CA LYS A 139 -9.46 -11.78 -16.02
C LYS A 139 -8.43 -10.69 -15.69
N LYS A 140 -8.85 -9.45 -15.46
CA LYS A 140 -7.94 -8.34 -15.10
C LYS A 140 -7.31 -8.51 -13.72
N THR A 141 -8.01 -9.10 -12.78
CA THR A 141 -7.46 -9.43 -11.47
C THR A 141 -6.46 -10.56 -11.55
N GLU A 142 -6.72 -11.59 -12.35
CA GLU A 142 -5.80 -12.70 -12.61
C GLU A 142 -4.48 -12.23 -13.26
N GLU A 143 -4.54 -11.25 -14.18
CA GLU A 143 -3.36 -10.67 -14.85
C GLU A 143 -2.37 -9.98 -13.88
N VAL A 144 -2.79 -9.66 -12.66
CA VAL A 144 -1.94 -9.02 -11.64
C VAL A 144 -1.02 -10.04 -10.94
N PHE A 145 -1.34 -11.34 -11.03
CA PHE A 145 -0.61 -12.39 -10.31
C PHE A 145 0.14 -13.31 -11.28
N PHE A 146 1.31 -13.78 -10.88
CA PHE A 146 2.03 -14.82 -11.63
C PHE A 146 1.23 -16.14 -11.67
N ASP A 147 0.63 -16.54 -10.55
CA ASP A 147 -0.33 -17.64 -10.49
C ASP A 147 -1.76 -17.06 -10.48
N PRO A 148 -2.53 -17.21 -11.59
CA PRO A 148 -3.90 -16.70 -11.66
C PRO A 148 -4.83 -17.22 -10.57
N LYS A 149 -4.53 -18.39 -9.97
CA LYS A 149 -5.31 -18.99 -8.88
C LYS A 149 -5.31 -18.17 -7.60
N VAL A 150 -4.35 -17.25 -7.45
CA VAL A 150 -4.32 -16.29 -6.32
C VAL A 150 -5.50 -15.31 -6.39
N ALA A 151 -6.03 -15.05 -7.58
CA ALA A 151 -7.24 -14.27 -7.79
C ALA A 151 -8.50 -15.12 -7.47
N THR A 152 -8.72 -15.38 -6.17
CA THR A 152 -9.90 -16.12 -5.71
C THR A 152 -11.20 -15.37 -6.05
N ASP A 153 -12.32 -16.07 -6.07
CA ASP A 153 -13.62 -15.45 -6.36
C ASP A 153 -13.97 -14.37 -5.34
N GLU A 154 -13.58 -14.51 -4.06
CA GLU A 154 -13.75 -13.50 -3.03
C GLU A 154 -12.94 -12.22 -3.36
N LEU A 155 -11.68 -12.36 -3.80
CA LEU A 155 -10.87 -11.21 -4.21
C LEU A 155 -11.46 -10.51 -5.44
N VAL A 156 -11.94 -11.29 -6.41
CA VAL A 156 -12.62 -10.76 -7.60
C VAL A 156 -13.88 -9.99 -7.22
N ASP A 157 -14.68 -10.50 -6.28
CA ASP A 157 -15.89 -9.84 -5.79
C ASP A 157 -15.56 -8.53 -5.04
N GLU A 158 -14.49 -8.50 -4.25
CA GLU A 158 -13.99 -7.28 -3.61
C GLU A 158 -13.60 -6.22 -4.66
N VAL A 159 -12.82 -6.61 -5.67
CA VAL A 159 -12.41 -5.70 -6.77
C VAL A 159 -13.64 -5.23 -7.54
N PHE A 160 -14.57 -6.13 -7.87
CA PHE A 160 -15.81 -5.82 -8.57
C PHE A 160 -16.66 -4.82 -7.80
N ALA A 161 -16.81 -5.00 -6.49
CA ALA A 161 -17.53 -4.06 -5.62
C ALA A 161 -16.86 -2.67 -5.60
N VAL A 162 -15.53 -2.61 -5.53
CA VAL A 162 -14.78 -1.35 -5.55
C VAL A 162 -14.96 -0.59 -6.87
N VAL A 163 -14.81 -1.26 -8.02
CA VAL A 163 -14.88 -0.59 -9.33
C VAL A 163 -16.31 -0.18 -9.70
N ASN A 164 -17.32 -0.84 -9.12
CA ASN A 164 -18.73 -0.50 -9.31
C ASN A 164 -19.25 0.52 -8.30
N ASP A 165 -18.57 0.76 -7.18
CA ASP A 165 -18.85 1.92 -6.34
C ASP A 165 -18.30 3.18 -7.02
N ARG A 166 -19.21 4.12 -7.34
CA ARG A 166 -18.87 5.34 -8.08
C ARG A 166 -17.75 6.14 -7.41
N MET A 167 -17.82 6.31 -6.08
CA MET A 167 -16.85 7.14 -5.36
C MET A 167 -15.52 6.42 -5.17
N LYS A 168 -15.54 5.12 -4.89
CA LYS A 168 -14.32 4.33 -4.79
C LYS A 168 -13.63 4.24 -6.14
N GLY A 169 -14.36 4.03 -7.23
CA GLY A 169 -13.81 4.02 -8.58
C GLY A 169 -13.13 5.34 -8.95
N ILE A 170 -13.77 6.50 -8.66
CA ILE A 170 -13.15 7.82 -8.87
C ILE A 170 -11.85 7.95 -8.07
N LYS A 171 -11.85 7.59 -6.79
CA LYS A 171 -10.66 7.69 -5.93
C LYS A 171 -9.55 6.75 -6.38
N THR A 172 -9.88 5.54 -6.84
CA THR A 172 -8.92 4.61 -7.45
C THR A 172 -8.22 5.24 -8.66
N VAL A 173 -8.98 5.84 -9.58
CA VAL A 173 -8.43 6.54 -10.75
C VAL A 173 -7.57 7.74 -10.36
N LEU A 174 -7.97 8.52 -9.35
CA LEU A 174 -7.19 9.66 -8.86
C LEU A 174 -5.85 9.22 -8.28
N LEU A 175 -5.83 8.13 -7.50
CA LEU A 175 -4.59 7.58 -6.95
C LEU A 175 -3.67 7.02 -8.04
N ALA A 176 -4.22 6.32 -9.02
CA ALA A 176 -3.48 5.83 -10.17
C ALA A 176 -2.84 6.98 -10.97
N LYS A 177 -3.62 8.04 -11.25
CA LYS A 177 -3.09 9.26 -11.90
C LYS A 177 -2.04 9.96 -11.03
N SER A 178 -2.22 9.96 -9.72
CA SER A 178 -1.23 10.49 -8.79
C SER A 178 0.07 9.72 -8.83
N ALA A 179 0.03 8.37 -8.94
CA ALA A 179 1.21 7.52 -9.07
C ALA A 179 1.99 7.84 -10.37
N ILE A 180 1.29 7.94 -11.49
CA ILE A 180 1.89 8.29 -12.79
C ILE A 180 2.56 9.68 -12.74
N LYS A 181 1.86 10.65 -12.15
CA LYS A 181 2.36 12.04 -12.07
C LYS A 181 3.56 12.17 -11.13
N HIS A 182 3.65 11.36 -10.10
CA HIS A 182 4.67 11.43 -9.06
C HIS A 182 5.83 10.47 -9.36
N ASN A 183 6.50 10.66 -10.50
CA ASN A 183 7.66 9.86 -10.87
C ASN A 183 8.85 10.18 -9.97
N MET A 184 9.45 9.13 -9.38
CA MET A 184 10.52 9.23 -8.37
C MET A 184 11.93 9.20 -8.97
N LEU A 185 12.09 9.08 -10.30
CA LEU A 185 13.40 8.84 -10.95
C LEU A 185 14.47 9.81 -10.45
N HIS A 186 14.15 11.10 -10.39
CA HIS A 186 15.10 12.14 -9.98
C HIS A 186 15.21 12.28 -8.45
N ASP A 187 14.37 11.62 -7.69
CA ASP A 187 14.33 11.69 -6.23
C ASP A 187 14.97 10.47 -5.56
N LEU A 188 14.99 9.31 -6.21
CA LEU A 188 15.59 8.09 -5.65
C LEU A 188 17.04 8.28 -5.16
N PRO A 189 17.94 8.99 -5.87
CA PRO A 189 19.30 9.21 -5.41
C PRO A 189 19.42 10.01 -4.10
N LYS A 190 18.34 10.67 -3.68
CA LYS A 190 18.30 11.47 -2.44
C LYS A 190 17.97 10.61 -1.21
N ILE A 191 17.51 9.35 -1.41
CA ILE A 191 17.20 8.43 -0.31
C ILE A 191 18.51 7.89 0.24
N GLN A 192 18.76 8.14 1.53
CA GLN A 192 19.97 7.71 2.23
C GLN A 192 19.74 6.49 3.14
N GLN A 193 18.48 6.12 3.38
CA GLN A 193 18.12 5.00 4.22
C GLN A 193 18.54 3.67 3.56
N PRO A 194 19.05 2.70 4.34
CA PRO A 194 19.27 1.36 3.85
C PRO A 194 18.01 0.82 3.19
N THR A 195 18.11 0.45 1.91
CA THR A 195 16.95 0.03 1.11
C THR A 195 17.15 -1.36 0.55
N CYS A 196 16.18 -2.25 0.81
CA CYS A 196 16.09 -3.57 0.20
C CYS A 196 15.00 -3.56 -0.87
N ILE A 197 15.31 -4.11 -2.05
CA ILE A 197 14.37 -4.20 -3.18
C ILE A 197 14.11 -5.69 -3.45
N ILE A 198 12.83 -6.07 -3.43
CA ILE A 198 12.35 -7.43 -3.72
C ILE A 198 11.39 -7.34 -4.90
N TRP A 199 11.72 -8.05 -5.98
CA TRP A 199 10.94 -8.01 -7.22
C TRP A 199 10.71 -9.39 -7.79
N GLY A 200 9.52 -9.63 -8.33
CA GLY A 200 9.25 -10.83 -9.14
C GLY A 200 9.98 -10.76 -10.48
N LYS A 201 10.48 -11.89 -10.98
CA LYS A 201 11.13 -11.93 -12.31
C LYS A 201 10.15 -11.64 -13.45
N GLN A 202 8.85 -11.83 -13.20
CA GLN A 202 7.76 -11.66 -14.17
C GLN A 202 6.98 -10.35 -13.95
N ASP A 203 7.34 -9.57 -12.95
CA ASP A 203 6.67 -8.31 -12.60
C ASP A 203 7.24 -7.11 -13.39
#